data_cf661e0fcab8c4b6cfe2b707b693a087
#
_entry.id   cf661e0fcab8c4b6cfe2b707b693a087
#
_cell.length_a   1.000
_cell.length_b   1.000
_cell.length_c   1.000
_cell.angle_alpha   90.00
_cell.angle_beta   90.00
_cell.angle_gamma   90.00
#
_symmetry.space_group_name_H-M   'P 1'
#
loop_
_entity.id
_entity.type
_entity.pdbx_description
1 polymer ?
#
loop_
_entity_poly.entity_id
_entity_poly.type
_entity_poly.pdbx_seq_one_letter_code
_entity_poly.pdbx_strand_id
1 'polypeptide(L)'
;GGGHCEGPSPDAETGVSGIGGSGVIIVAESKADDINSSMTLISDTFTALTTPSEARLVIFAEIEDDLNTDISASVTRDNTTFNAVTLTDEGYSTGSSGVKIFSGSTTLTGSASPQVQLRWKIVGSNQVNQNKIHGVALQWA
;
A
#
# COMPACT_ATOMS: atom_id res chain seq x y z
N GLY A 1 -14.89 -29.41 -10.01
CA GLY A 1 -14.83 -29.32 -9.65
C GLY A 1 -14.71 -29.20 -9.43
N GLY A 2 -14.85 -29.38 -9.57
CA GLY A 2 -14.65 -29.21 -9.13
C GLY A 2 -14.44 -28.87 -8.83
N GLY A 3 -14.41 -29.03 -8.84
CA GLY A 3 -14.07 -28.70 -8.29
C GLY A 3 -13.80 -28.13 -8.14
N HIS A 4 -13.65 -27.99 -8.17
CA HIS A 4 -13.37 -27.50 -7.83
C HIS A 4 -12.98 -26.67 -7.67
N CYS A 5 -12.83 -26.50 -7.75
CA CYS A 5 -12.45 -25.81 -7.54
C CYS A 5 -12.40 -25.10 -7.18
N GLU A 6 -12.24 -24.83 -6.96
CA GLU A 6 -12.14 -24.19 -6.52
C GLU A 6 -11.69 -23.42 -6.30
N GLY A 7 -11.52 -23.20 -6.21
CA GLY A 7 -11.09 -22.40 -5.84
C GLY A 7 -10.70 -21.63 -6.03
N PRO A 8 -10.35 -20.97 -6.08
CA PRO A 8 -9.80 -20.18 -6.10
C PRO A 8 -9.65 -19.24 -5.91
N SER A 9 -9.26 -18.70 -5.98
CA SER A 9 -9.01 -17.90 -5.75
C SER A 9 -8.93 -17.02 -6.03
N PRO A 10 -8.82 -16.54 -5.99
CA PRO A 10 -8.78 -15.57 -6.24
C PRO A 10 -8.33 -14.66 -6.32
N ASP A 11 -7.95 -14.37 -6.45
CA ASP A 11 -7.53 -13.67 -6.40
C ASP A 11 -7.30 -12.83 -6.77
N ALA A 12 -7.20 -12.46 -6.80
CA ALA A 12 -6.99 -11.62 -6.97
C ALA A 12 -6.54 -10.83 -7.63
N GLU A 13 -6.31 -10.43 -8.15
CA GLU A 13 -5.88 -9.80 -8.63
C GLU A 13 -5.95 -8.95 -8.90
N THR A 14 -5.98 -8.71 -8.93
CA THR A 14 -5.92 -7.72 -9.03
C THR A 14 -5.42 -6.97 -9.84
N GLY A 15 -5.03 -7.04 -10.40
CA GLY A 15 -4.18 -6.58 -11.22
C GLY A 15 -4.27 -5.46 -11.89
N VAL A 16 -3.69 -4.72 -11.79
CA VAL A 16 -3.72 -3.57 -12.45
C VAL A 16 -2.45 -3.18 -13.01
N SER A 17 -2.36 -2.78 -14.17
CA SER A 17 -1.13 -2.40 -14.77
C SER A 17 -0.73 -1.00 -14.44
N GLY A 18 0.53 -0.75 -14.39
CA GLY A 18 1.07 0.57 -14.27
C GLY A 18 0.98 1.30 -15.57
N ILE A 19 0.87 2.58 -15.49
CA ILE A 19 0.82 3.44 -16.61
C ILE A 19 2.06 4.28 -16.59
N GLY A 20 2.72 4.48 -17.69
CA GLY A 20 3.99 5.17 -17.73
C GLY A 20 3.93 6.60 -17.27
N GLY A 21 5.04 7.17 -16.89
CA GLY A 21 5.19 8.53 -16.42
C GLY A 21 4.62 8.69 -15.03
N SER A 22 3.57 9.42 -14.90
CA SER A 22 2.75 9.48 -13.70
C SER A 22 1.75 8.37 -13.74
N GLY A 23 1.48 7.73 -12.62
CA GLY A 23 0.53 6.65 -12.62
C GLY A 23 -0.11 6.41 -11.27
N VAL A 24 -1.14 5.60 -11.29
CA VAL A 24 -1.85 5.18 -10.09
C VAL A 24 -2.05 3.67 -10.18
N ILE A 25 -1.63 2.98 -9.13
CA ILE A 25 -1.87 1.56 -8.99
C ILE A 25 -2.78 1.36 -7.79
N ILE A 26 -3.89 0.69 -8.00
CA ILE A 26 -4.82 0.37 -6.94
C ILE A 26 -4.84 -1.12 -6.74
N VAL A 27 -4.61 -1.55 -5.51
CA VAL A 27 -4.72 -2.94 -5.13
C VAL A 27 -5.84 -3.04 -4.11
N ALA A 28 -6.91 -3.72 -4.47
CA ALA A 28 -8.04 -3.88 -3.58
C ALA A 28 -8.22 -5.34 -3.25
N GLU A 29 -8.46 -5.63 -1.99
CA GLU A 29 -8.69 -6.97 -1.51
C GLU A 29 -10.17 -7.22 -1.35
N SER A 30 -10.62 -8.44 -1.64
CA SER A 30 -12.01 -8.80 -1.44
C SER A 30 -12.35 -8.93 0.05
N LYS A 31 -11.34 -9.13 0.88
CA LYS A 31 -11.50 -9.10 2.33
C LYS A 31 -10.27 -8.43 2.95
N ALA A 32 -10.45 -7.87 4.12
CA ALA A 32 -9.37 -7.18 4.81
C ALA A 32 -8.33 -8.17 5.32
N ASP A 33 -7.07 -7.74 5.27
CA ASP A 33 -5.98 -8.48 5.90
C ASP A 33 -5.81 -8.01 7.34
N ASP A 34 -5.75 -8.95 8.25
CA ASP A 34 -5.51 -8.65 9.65
C ASP A 34 -4.01 -8.47 9.89
N ILE A 35 -3.68 -7.39 10.56
CA ILE A 35 -2.30 -7.13 10.95
C ILE A 35 -2.20 -7.30 12.46
N ASN A 36 -1.44 -8.29 12.90
CA ASN A 36 -1.29 -8.59 14.32
C ASN A 36 0.15 -8.47 14.74
N SER A 37 0.40 -7.90 15.91
CA SER A 37 1.72 -7.79 16.56
C SER A 37 2.77 -7.13 15.69
N SER A 38 3.42 -7.91 14.85
CA SER A 38 4.45 -7.42 13.93
C SER A 38 4.18 -8.00 12.56
N MET A 39 4.10 -7.15 11.56
CA MET A 39 3.82 -7.59 10.21
C MET A 39 4.37 -6.59 9.20
N THR A 40 4.83 -7.10 8.08
CA THR A 40 5.27 -6.26 6.98
C THR A 40 4.51 -6.67 5.73
N LEU A 41 3.85 -5.70 5.09
CA LEU A 41 3.22 -5.87 3.80
C LEU A 41 4.01 -5.08 2.79
N ILE A 42 4.41 -5.74 1.70
CA ILE A 42 5.14 -5.09 0.61
C ILE A 42 4.42 -5.41 -0.68
N SER A 43 4.20 -4.39 -1.50
CA SER A 43 3.57 -4.58 -2.80
C SER A 43 4.50 -5.29 -3.78
N ASP A 44 3.93 -5.77 -4.88
CA ASP A 44 4.73 -6.13 -6.04
C ASP A 44 5.40 -4.87 -6.60
N THR A 45 6.34 -5.08 -7.50
CA THR A 45 7.05 -3.99 -8.14
C THR A 45 6.21 -3.42 -9.28
N PHE A 46 6.05 -2.10 -9.26
CA PHE A 46 5.39 -1.38 -10.35
C PHE A 46 6.45 -0.57 -11.07
N THR A 47 6.47 -0.65 -12.38
CA THR A 47 7.50 0.01 -13.18
C THR A 47 7.01 1.34 -13.71
N ALA A 48 7.73 2.40 -13.39
CA ALA A 48 7.45 3.73 -13.94
C ALA A 48 8.14 3.89 -15.30
N LEU A 49 7.60 4.76 -16.12
CA LEU A 49 8.20 5.04 -17.43
C LEU A 49 9.47 5.88 -17.29
N THR A 50 9.45 6.81 -16.36
CA THR A 50 10.61 7.64 -16.06
C THR A 50 10.84 7.65 -14.56
N THR A 51 12.04 8.06 -14.13
CA THR A 51 12.36 8.11 -12.70
C THR A 51 11.42 9.05 -11.95
N PRO A 52 10.59 8.52 -11.06
CA PRO A 52 9.69 9.37 -10.31
C PRO A 52 10.42 10.10 -9.19
N SER A 53 9.99 11.30 -8.88
CA SER A 53 10.58 12.11 -7.81
C SER A 53 9.69 12.19 -6.57
N GLU A 54 8.40 11.89 -6.72
CA GLU A 54 7.43 11.98 -5.63
C GLU A 54 6.47 10.82 -5.69
N ALA A 55 5.95 10.45 -4.53
CA ALA A 55 4.89 9.47 -4.44
C ALA A 55 3.85 9.91 -3.43
N ARG A 56 2.61 9.52 -3.68
CA ARG A 56 1.51 9.68 -2.74
C ARG A 56 0.89 8.32 -2.49
N LEU A 57 0.70 8.01 -1.23
CA LEU A 57 0.12 6.74 -0.82
C LEU A 57 -1.25 7.01 -0.19
N VAL A 58 -2.24 6.23 -0.58
CA VAL A 58 -3.57 6.28 0.00
C VAL A 58 -3.92 4.89 0.49
N ILE A 59 -4.31 4.78 1.74
CA ILE A 59 -4.61 3.50 2.37
C ILE A 59 -6.04 3.53 2.88
N PHE A 60 -6.81 2.50 2.53
CA PHE A 60 -8.15 2.30 3.04
C PHE A 60 -8.06 1.25 4.13
N ALA A 61 -8.31 1.64 5.38
CA ALA A 61 -8.00 0.76 6.49
C ALA A 61 -8.84 1.04 7.74
N GLU A 62 -8.82 0.06 8.64
CA GLU A 62 -9.32 0.23 10.00
C GLU A 62 -8.10 0.15 10.91
N ILE A 63 -7.63 1.30 11.38
CA ILE A 63 -6.43 1.39 12.22
C ILE A 63 -6.83 1.92 13.58
N GLU A 64 -6.52 1.15 14.61
CA GLU A 64 -6.83 1.50 15.99
C GLU A 64 -5.58 1.73 16.83
N ASP A 65 -4.42 1.33 16.33
CA ASP A 65 -3.14 1.60 16.98
C ASP A 65 -2.57 2.93 16.50
N ASP A 66 -1.43 3.35 17.05
CA ASP A 66 -0.87 4.67 16.75
C ASP A 66 -0.37 4.76 15.33
N LEU A 67 -0.96 5.68 14.58
CA LEU A 67 -0.58 5.95 13.21
C LEU A 67 0.83 6.56 13.16
N ASN A 68 1.62 6.12 12.21
CA ASN A 68 3.03 6.52 12.02
C ASN A 68 3.98 6.05 13.11
N THR A 69 3.48 5.33 14.10
CA THR A 69 4.30 4.74 15.17
C THR A 69 4.17 3.23 15.13
N ASP A 70 2.98 2.73 15.39
CA ASP A 70 2.72 1.29 15.36
C ASP A 70 2.37 0.82 13.96
N ILE A 71 1.76 1.68 13.17
CA ILE A 71 1.47 1.43 11.76
C ILE A 71 2.17 2.53 10.95
N SER A 72 3.13 2.13 10.12
CA SER A 72 3.89 3.07 9.33
C SER A 72 3.97 2.63 7.86
N ALA A 73 4.23 3.58 6.99
CA ALA A 73 4.27 3.31 5.57
C ALA A 73 5.50 3.95 4.92
N SER A 74 5.93 3.37 3.83
CA SER A 74 7.04 3.91 3.05
C SER A 74 6.89 3.52 1.59
N VAL A 75 7.61 4.23 0.73
CA VAL A 75 7.62 3.97 -0.71
C VAL A 75 9.06 4.01 -1.21
N THR A 76 9.37 3.13 -2.12
CA THR A 76 10.66 3.11 -2.79
C THR A 76 10.49 3.29 -4.29
N ARG A 77 11.52 3.82 -4.95
CA ARG A 77 11.59 3.83 -6.42
C ARG A 77 12.71 2.95 -6.96
N ASP A 78 13.57 2.45 -6.09
CA ASP A 78 14.75 1.68 -6.49
C ASP A 78 14.82 0.31 -5.82
N ASN A 79 13.76 -0.07 -5.09
CA ASN A 79 13.66 -1.33 -4.38
C ASN A 79 14.71 -1.49 -3.27
N THR A 80 15.37 -0.41 -2.88
CA THR A 80 16.42 -0.43 -1.87
C THR A 80 16.17 0.64 -0.81
N THR A 81 15.95 1.88 -1.24
CA THR A 81 15.74 3.01 -0.35
C THR A 81 14.24 3.24 -0.17
N PHE A 82 13.74 2.99 1.03
CA PHE A 82 12.33 3.21 1.36
C PHE A 82 12.16 4.54 2.05
N ASN A 83 11.43 5.43 1.42
CA ASN A 83 11.16 6.77 1.93
C ASN A 83 9.89 6.77 2.76
N ALA A 84 9.99 7.20 4.01
CA ALA A 84 8.85 7.18 4.91
C ALA A 84 7.74 8.12 4.42
N VAL A 85 6.50 7.66 4.56
CA VAL A 85 5.32 8.44 4.26
C VAL A 85 4.62 8.74 5.58
N THR A 86 4.48 10.02 5.90
CA THR A 86 3.69 10.40 7.08
C THR A 86 2.23 10.37 6.70
N LEU A 87 1.48 9.47 7.34
CA LEU A 87 0.07 9.27 7.05
C LEU A 87 -0.79 10.22 7.86
N THR A 88 -1.85 10.70 7.24
CA THR A 88 -2.85 11.55 7.87
C THR A 88 -4.19 10.86 7.78
N ASP A 89 -4.96 10.88 8.86
CA ASP A 89 -6.31 10.36 8.90
C ASP A 89 -7.22 11.34 8.18
N GLU A 90 -7.75 10.93 7.04
CA GLU A 90 -8.62 11.78 6.21
C GLU A 90 -10.11 11.57 6.50
N GLY A 91 -10.42 10.69 7.45
CA GLY A 91 -11.79 10.40 7.80
C GLY A 91 -12.33 9.13 7.17
N TYR A 92 -13.61 8.91 7.36
CA TYR A 92 -14.25 7.68 6.90
C TYR A 92 -14.48 7.68 5.40
N SER A 93 -14.29 6.52 4.81
CA SER A 93 -14.60 6.31 3.40
C SER A 93 -16.11 6.32 3.21
N THR A 94 -16.57 6.99 2.17
CA THR A 94 -18.00 7.08 1.86
C THR A 94 -18.58 5.68 1.59
N GLY A 95 -19.70 5.40 2.22
CA GLY A 95 -20.40 4.14 2.00
C GLY A 95 -19.82 2.96 2.73
N SER A 96 -18.77 3.14 3.52
CA SER A 96 -18.18 2.07 4.30
C SER A 96 -18.53 2.22 5.77
N SER A 97 -18.39 1.12 6.50
CA SER A 97 -18.60 1.11 7.94
C SER A 97 -17.26 0.86 8.62
N GLY A 98 -16.70 1.91 9.19
CA GLY A 98 -15.46 1.81 9.95
C GLY A 98 -14.18 1.94 9.14
N VAL A 99 -14.25 1.93 7.81
CA VAL A 99 -13.05 2.08 6.98
C VAL A 99 -12.72 3.55 6.80
N LYS A 100 -11.49 3.90 7.12
CA LYS A 100 -11.00 5.27 6.96
C LYS A 100 -10.00 5.36 5.83
N ILE A 101 -9.77 6.57 5.38
CA ILE A 101 -8.78 6.89 4.38
C ILE A 101 -7.59 7.53 5.07
N PHE A 102 -6.41 6.98 4.83
CA PHE A 102 -5.15 7.55 5.33
C PHE A 102 -4.30 7.89 4.13
N SER A 103 -3.69 9.05 4.11
CA SER A 103 -2.88 9.44 2.96
C SER A 103 -1.64 10.22 3.37
N GLY A 104 -0.65 10.21 2.50
CA GLY A 104 0.56 10.97 2.69
C GLY A 104 1.40 10.96 1.43
N SER A 105 2.29 11.91 1.35
CA SER A 105 3.20 12.04 0.21
C SER A 105 4.64 12.02 0.70
N THR A 106 5.54 11.64 -0.17
CA THR A 106 6.96 11.65 0.14
C THR A 106 7.79 11.93 -1.10
N THR A 107 8.97 12.49 -0.91
CA THR A 107 9.96 12.64 -1.97
C THR A 107 10.74 11.33 -2.10
N LEU A 108 10.97 10.91 -3.31
CA LEU A 108 11.69 9.67 -3.58
C LEU A 108 13.16 9.97 -3.83
N THR A 109 14.05 9.35 -3.06
CA THR A 109 15.47 9.66 -3.09
C THR A 109 16.38 8.52 -3.48
N GLY A 110 15.85 7.32 -3.66
CA GLY A 110 16.66 6.16 -3.98
C GLY A 110 17.44 6.35 -5.29
N SER A 111 18.66 5.83 -5.33
CA SER A 111 19.54 5.96 -6.48
C SER A 111 20.06 4.64 -7.02
N ALA A 112 19.66 3.51 -6.43
CA ALA A 112 20.04 2.21 -6.98
C ALA A 112 19.33 1.99 -8.32
N SER A 113 20.08 1.53 -9.29
CA SER A 113 19.55 1.32 -10.63
C SER A 113 18.78 -0.01 -10.73
N PRO A 114 17.67 -0.05 -11.47
CA PRO A 114 16.98 1.07 -12.12
C PRO A 114 16.11 1.83 -11.11
N GLN A 115 15.98 3.13 -11.31
CA GLN A 115 15.25 4.01 -10.39
C GLN A 115 13.79 4.16 -10.83
N VAL A 116 13.19 3.10 -11.29
CA VAL A 116 11.82 3.08 -11.80
C VAL A 116 11.01 1.93 -11.21
N GLN A 117 11.53 1.29 -10.18
CA GLN A 117 10.88 0.15 -9.54
C GLN A 117 10.17 0.61 -8.27
N LEU A 118 8.89 0.87 -8.39
CA LEU A 118 8.09 1.37 -7.27
C LEU A 118 7.48 0.25 -6.46
N ARG A 119 7.56 0.39 -5.16
CA ARG A 119 6.88 -0.47 -4.18
C ARG A 119 6.44 0.36 -3.00
N TRP A 120 5.30 0.01 -2.43
CA TRP A 120 4.94 0.52 -1.13
C TRP A 120 5.18 -0.56 -0.08
N LYS A 121 5.38 -0.13 1.16
CA LYS A 121 5.55 -1.02 2.29
C LYS A 121 4.78 -0.47 3.48
N ILE A 122 4.02 -1.33 4.14
CA ILE A 122 3.30 -0.99 5.36
C ILE A 122 3.81 -1.92 6.44
N VAL A 123 4.25 -1.34 7.55
CA VAL A 123 4.81 -2.09 8.67
C VAL A 123 3.95 -1.86 9.89
N GLY A 124 3.56 -2.96 10.54
CA GLY A 124 2.94 -2.93 11.84
C GLY A 124 3.92 -3.42 12.88
N SER A 125 4.01 -2.73 14.02
CA SER A 125 4.87 -3.13 15.12
C SER A 125 4.20 -2.78 16.43
N ASN A 126 4.41 -3.66 17.43
CA ASN A 126 3.84 -3.47 18.78
C ASN A 126 2.34 -3.25 18.79
N GLN A 127 1.64 -3.87 17.85
CA GLN A 127 0.20 -3.70 17.75
C GLN A 127 -0.50 -4.45 18.87
N VAL A 128 -1.43 -3.77 19.53
CA VAL A 128 -2.29 -4.38 20.55
C VAL A 128 -3.71 -4.55 20.08
N ASN A 129 -4.10 -3.80 19.05
CA ASN A 129 -5.42 -3.91 18.45
C ASN A 129 -5.32 -4.60 17.09
N GLN A 130 -6.44 -5.07 16.61
CA GLN A 130 -6.51 -5.69 15.30
C GLN A 130 -6.73 -4.62 14.25
N ASN A 131 -5.75 -4.43 13.38
CA ASN A 131 -5.82 -3.47 12.31
C ASN A 131 -6.04 -4.19 10.99
N LYS A 132 -6.79 -3.58 10.09
CA LYS A 132 -7.16 -4.20 8.82
C LYS A 132 -6.88 -3.26 7.67
N ILE A 133 -6.17 -3.73 6.67
CA ILE A 133 -5.90 -3.00 5.44
C ILE A 133 -6.86 -3.50 4.37
N HIS A 134 -7.71 -2.61 3.86
CA HIS A 134 -8.72 -2.95 2.86
C HIS A 134 -8.23 -2.69 1.45
N GLY A 135 -7.40 -1.68 1.26
CA GLY A 135 -6.86 -1.37 -0.05
C GLY A 135 -5.76 -0.34 0.03
N VAL A 136 -4.94 -0.28 -1.01
CA VAL A 136 -3.82 0.67 -1.09
C VAL A 136 -3.78 1.21 -2.51
N ALA A 137 -3.61 2.52 -2.63
CA ALA A 137 -3.40 3.18 -3.92
C ALA A 137 -2.06 3.91 -3.88
N LEU A 138 -1.26 3.71 -4.90
CA LEU A 138 0.03 4.38 -5.05
C LEU A 138 0.00 5.25 -6.29
N GLN A 139 0.37 6.50 -6.12
CA GLN A 139 0.43 7.49 -7.17
C GLN A 139 1.84 8.08 -7.19
N TRP A 140 2.37 8.34 -8.36
CA TRP A 140 3.71 8.90 -8.47
C TRP A 140 3.79 9.92 -9.61
N ALA A 141 4.82 10.75 -9.53
CA ALA A 141 5.09 11.74 -10.56
C ALA A 141 6.59 11.96 -10.72
#